data_ad2ec74ef39b38ade2abd0efcaa7142b
#
_entry.id   ad2ec74ef39b38ade2abd0efcaa7142b
#
_cell.length_a   1.000
_cell.length_b   1.000
_cell.length_c   1.000
_cell.angle_alpha   90.00
_cell.angle_beta   90.00
_cell.angle_gamma   90.00
#
_symmetry.space_group_name_H-M   'P 1'
#
loop_
_entity.id
_entity.type
_entity.pdbx_description
1 polymer ?
#
loop_
_entity_poly.entity_id
_entity_poly.type
_entity_poly.pdbx_seq_one_letter_code
_entity_poly.pdbx_strand_id
1 'polypeptide(L)'
;ELHGSARWATHGEVVKSGLLGNQGIVVGKYRGQTLRFPGQQFVMLAAPTRSGKGVGVVIPNLLSYEESVCVLDIKQENFDITAGYRKDVLKQEIYLFNPFAEDLDDNGKPAPRTHRYNFFSAISKGVFRVGDIFNLGNAIWPSGGKDAFWNDNARNLFLAVTLFLCELRDQREEEGIGSTLPDYPVTMG
;
A
#
# COMPACT_ATOMS: atom_id res chain seq x y z
N GLU A 1 -34.66 -25.18 -0.94
CA GLU A 1 -33.39 -25.34 -1.67
C GLU A 1 -32.24 -25.24 -0.68
N LEU A 2 -31.38 -26.26 -0.62
CA LEU A 2 -30.29 -26.36 0.38
C LEU A 2 -29.17 -25.31 0.19
N HIS A 3 -29.08 -24.70 -1.00
CA HIS A 3 -27.98 -23.79 -1.39
C HIS A 3 -28.47 -22.43 -1.91
N GLY A 4 -29.70 -22.07 -1.70
CA GLY A 4 -30.33 -20.87 -2.22
C GLY A 4 -30.70 -21.00 -3.72
N SER A 5 -31.31 -19.95 -4.28
CA SER A 5 -31.60 -19.81 -5.70
C SER A 5 -30.87 -18.65 -6.31
N ALA A 6 -30.34 -18.79 -7.51
CA ALA A 6 -29.72 -17.72 -8.27
C ALA A 6 -30.35 -17.64 -9.69
N ARG A 7 -30.52 -16.42 -10.18
CA ARG A 7 -30.95 -16.12 -11.56
C ARG A 7 -30.27 -14.84 -12.05
N TRP A 8 -30.31 -14.63 -13.34
CA TRP A 8 -29.91 -13.36 -13.90
C TRP A 8 -30.88 -12.25 -13.49
N ALA A 9 -30.29 -11.07 -13.13
CA ALA A 9 -31.09 -9.89 -12.82
C ALA A 9 -31.87 -9.40 -14.06
N THR A 10 -33.10 -8.97 -13.85
CA THR A 10 -33.88 -8.28 -14.88
C THR A 10 -33.33 -6.87 -15.10
N HIS A 11 -33.65 -6.23 -16.25
CA HIS A 11 -33.25 -4.85 -16.52
C HIS A 11 -33.70 -3.87 -15.40
N GLY A 12 -34.94 -4.00 -14.95
CA GLY A 12 -35.46 -3.16 -13.87
C GLY A 12 -34.71 -3.32 -12.55
N GLU A 13 -34.23 -4.51 -12.22
CA GLU A 13 -33.42 -4.77 -11.05
C GLU A 13 -32.00 -4.12 -11.16
N VAL A 14 -31.40 -4.22 -12.36
CA VAL A 14 -30.12 -3.55 -12.62
C VAL A 14 -30.24 -2.03 -12.49
N VAL A 15 -31.32 -1.44 -13.06
CA VAL A 15 -31.55 0.01 -12.91
C VAL A 15 -31.77 0.41 -11.45
N LYS A 16 -32.51 -0.37 -10.68
CA LYS A 16 -32.80 -0.10 -9.28
C LYS A 16 -31.60 -0.35 -8.34
N SER A 17 -30.62 -1.14 -8.77
CA SER A 17 -29.46 -1.52 -7.93
C SER A 17 -28.49 -0.36 -7.64
N GLY A 18 -28.59 0.76 -8.37
CA GLY A 18 -27.65 1.87 -8.27
C GLY A 18 -26.30 1.63 -8.98
N LEU A 19 -26.09 0.46 -9.60
CA LEU A 19 -24.82 0.10 -10.23
C LEU A 19 -24.53 0.86 -11.55
N LEU A 20 -25.51 1.56 -12.12
CA LEU A 20 -25.35 2.37 -13.35
C LEU A 20 -24.86 3.80 -13.06
N GLY A 21 -24.48 4.10 -11.84
CA GLY A 21 -23.91 5.38 -11.44
C GLY A 21 -22.47 5.59 -11.96
N ASN A 22 -21.93 6.79 -11.70
CA ASN A 22 -20.61 7.20 -12.16
C ASN A 22 -19.51 6.99 -11.11
N GLN A 23 -19.85 6.68 -9.87
CA GLN A 23 -18.92 6.53 -8.76
C GLN A 23 -18.79 5.07 -8.30
N GLY A 24 -17.64 4.77 -7.69
CA GLY A 24 -17.38 3.48 -7.10
C GLY A 24 -16.54 2.54 -7.96
N ILE A 25 -16.42 1.32 -7.47
CA ILE A 25 -15.57 0.27 -8.06
C ILE A 25 -16.26 -0.32 -9.31
N VAL A 26 -15.54 -0.37 -10.41
CA VAL A 26 -15.99 -1.07 -11.64
C VAL A 26 -16.09 -2.56 -11.35
N VAL A 27 -17.30 -3.11 -11.48
CA VAL A 27 -17.57 -4.53 -11.23
C VAL A 27 -17.96 -5.30 -12.50
N GLY A 28 -18.17 -4.60 -13.61
CA GLY A 28 -18.48 -5.23 -14.89
C GLY A 28 -19.15 -4.30 -15.90
N LYS A 29 -19.82 -4.89 -16.90
CA LYS A 29 -20.60 -4.18 -17.91
C LYS A 29 -21.96 -4.81 -18.11
N TYR A 30 -22.95 -3.97 -18.37
CA TYR A 30 -24.30 -4.38 -18.74
C TYR A 30 -24.78 -3.55 -19.91
N ARG A 31 -25.12 -4.20 -21.04
CA ARG A 31 -25.59 -3.53 -22.27
C ARG A 31 -24.68 -2.36 -22.72
N GLY A 32 -23.36 -2.57 -22.64
CA GLY A 32 -22.35 -1.57 -23.00
C GLY A 32 -22.05 -0.50 -21.94
N GLN A 33 -22.88 -0.39 -20.90
CA GLN A 33 -22.64 0.53 -19.78
C GLN A 33 -21.81 -0.13 -18.69
N THR A 34 -20.90 0.64 -18.09
CA THR A 34 -20.09 0.18 -16.96
C THR A 34 -20.93 0.11 -15.70
N LEU A 35 -20.88 -1.03 -15.01
CA LEU A 35 -21.46 -1.20 -13.69
C LEU A 35 -20.44 -0.80 -12.64
N ARG A 36 -20.82 0.09 -11.72
CA ARG A 36 -20.01 0.57 -10.61
C ARG A 36 -20.71 0.32 -9.29
N PHE A 37 -19.95 -0.18 -8.34
CA PHE A 37 -20.42 -0.41 -6.99
C PHE A 37 -20.00 0.78 -6.10
N PRO A 38 -20.93 1.62 -5.65
CA PRO A 38 -20.63 2.83 -4.88
C PRO A 38 -20.58 2.58 -3.36
N GLY A 39 -20.78 1.34 -2.91
CA GLY A 39 -20.81 1.00 -1.49
C GLY A 39 -19.43 0.95 -0.85
N GLN A 40 -19.42 0.92 0.49
CA GLN A 40 -18.18 0.83 1.30
C GLN A 40 -17.81 -0.63 1.66
N GLN A 41 -18.58 -1.61 1.20
CA GLN A 41 -18.31 -3.02 1.43
C GLN A 41 -17.20 -3.52 0.52
N PHE A 42 -16.60 -4.64 0.93
CA PHE A 42 -15.57 -5.29 0.13
C PHE A 42 -16.13 -5.92 -1.15
N VAL A 43 -15.34 -5.84 -2.22
CA VAL A 43 -15.65 -6.55 -3.48
C VAL A 43 -14.63 -7.68 -3.64
N MET A 44 -15.13 -8.91 -3.81
CA MET A 44 -14.31 -10.08 -4.07
C MET A 44 -14.50 -10.55 -5.52
N LEU A 45 -13.39 -10.68 -6.25
CA LEU A 45 -13.36 -11.21 -7.60
C LEU A 45 -12.67 -12.59 -7.61
N ALA A 46 -13.44 -13.65 -7.76
CA ALA A 46 -12.93 -15.00 -7.89
C ALA A 46 -12.96 -15.44 -9.36
N ALA A 47 -11.78 -15.70 -9.93
CA ALA A 47 -11.66 -16.14 -11.32
C ALA A 47 -10.33 -16.86 -11.55
N PRO A 48 -10.25 -17.84 -12.47
CA PRO A 48 -9.03 -18.58 -12.78
C PRO A 48 -7.90 -17.67 -13.31
N THR A 49 -6.69 -18.19 -13.34
CA THR A 49 -5.57 -17.53 -14.04
C THR A 49 -5.90 -17.37 -15.52
N ARG A 50 -5.43 -16.27 -16.14
CA ARG A 50 -5.68 -15.93 -17.55
C ARG A 50 -7.15 -15.71 -17.94
N SER A 51 -8.05 -15.53 -16.96
CA SER A 51 -9.46 -15.22 -17.22
C SER A 51 -9.75 -13.74 -17.52
N GLY A 52 -8.72 -12.90 -17.61
CA GLY A 52 -8.88 -11.48 -17.89
C GLY A 52 -9.18 -10.60 -16.67
N LYS A 53 -8.99 -11.07 -15.44
CA LYS A 53 -9.21 -10.28 -14.20
C LYS A 53 -8.49 -8.92 -14.22
N GLY A 54 -7.20 -8.93 -14.60
CA GLY A 54 -6.37 -7.72 -14.68
C GLY A 54 -6.95 -6.73 -15.67
N VAL A 55 -7.13 -7.16 -16.90
CA VAL A 55 -7.58 -6.31 -18.00
C VAL A 55 -9.06 -5.90 -17.86
N GLY A 56 -9.90 -6.80 -17.32
CA GLY A 56 -11.35 -6.57 -17.25
C GLY A 56 -11.81 -5.79 -16.02
N VAL A 57 -11.08 -5.86 -14.91
CA VAL A 57 -11.51 -5.23 -13.65
C VAL A 57 -10.40 -4.41 -13.00
N VAL A 58 -9.19 -4.95 -12.82
CA VAL A 58 -8.14 -4.26 -12.05
C VAL A 58 -7.68 -2.99 -12.77
N ILE A 59 -7.23 -3.11 -14.02
CA ILE A 59 -6.75 -1.96 -14.81
C ILE A 59 -7.83 -0.90 -15.02
N PRO A 60 -9.09 -1.24 -15.41
CA PRO A 60 -10.16 -0.25 -15.49
C PRO A 60 -10.41 0.50 -14.18
N ASN A 61 -10.32 -0.17 -13.05
CA ASN A 61 -10.43 0.50 -11.76
C ASN A 61 -9.24 1.42 -11.50
N LEU A 62 -8.01 0.97 -11.74
CA LEU A 62 -6.83 1.82 -11.56
C LEU A 62 -6.81 3.06 -12.46
N LEU A 63 -7.46 2.99 -13.63
CA LEU A 63 -7.57 4.13 -14.55
C LEU A 63 -8.76 5.06 -14.25
N SER A 64 -9.77 4.63 -13.49
CA SER A 64 -10.99 5.38 -13.31
C SER A 64 -11.39 5.68 -11.87
N TYR A 65 -10.71 5.09 -10.90
CA TYR A 65 -10.94 5.34 -9.48
C TYR A 65 -10.05 6.49 -9.01
N GLU A 66 -10.69 7.60 -8.63
CA GLU A 66 -10.00 8.87 -8.33
C GLU A 66 -9.42 8.95 -6.91
N GLU A 67 -9.84 8.06 -6.02
CA GLU A 67 -9.33 8.03 -4.65
C GLU A 67 -7.98 7.30 -4.54
N SER A 68 -7.36 7.39 -3.36
CA SER A 68 -6.11 6.69 -3.07
C SER A 68 -6.24 5.17 -3.18
N VAL A 69 -5.23 4.52 -3.72
CA VAL A 69 -5.19 3.07 -3.87
C VAL A 69 -3.86 2.50 -3.37
N CYS A 70 -3.94 1.31 -2.79
CA CYS A 70 -2.76 0.49 -2.48
C CYS A 70 -2.90 -0.82 -3.25
N VAL A 71 -1.88 -1.17 -4.05
CA VAL A 71 -1.92 -2.30 -4.98
C VAL A 71 -0.79 -3.25 -4.69
N LEU A 72 -1.10 -4.52 -4.43
CA LEU A 72 -0.10 -5.59 -4.43
C LEU A 72 0.10 -6.08 -5.86
N ASP A 73 1.23 -5.70 -6.46
CA ASP A 73 1.53 -5.94 -7.88
C ASP A 73 2.83 -6.74 -8.05
N ILE A 74 2.73 -8.05 -7.92
CA ILE A 74 3.89 -8.95 -7.90
C ILE A 74 4.74 -8.87 -9.19
N LYS A 75 4.12 -8.55 -10.32
CA LYS A 75 4.77 -8.48 -11.64
C LYS A 75 5.04 -7.06 -12.12
N GLN A 76 4.63 -6.04 -11.38
CA GLN A 76 4.66 -4.63 -11.77
C GLN A 76 3.86 -4.30 -13.05
N GLU A 77 3.07 -5.24 -13.60
CA GLU A 77 2.27 -5.02 -14.80
C GLU A 77 1.23 -3.90 -14.62
N ASN A 78 0.57 -3.85 -13.46
CA ASN A 78 -0.40 -2.79 -13.18
C ASN A 78 0.27 -1.43 -13.03
N PHE A 79 1.42 -1.37 -12.37
CA PHE A 79 2.21 -0.16 -12.22
C PHE A 79 2.62 0.39 -13.59
N ASP A 80 3.24 -0.45 -14.43
CA ASP A 80 3.74 -0.04 -15.75
C ASP A 80 2.62 0.48 -16.66
N ILE A 81 1.40 -0.09 -16.57
CA ILE A 81 0.25 0.31 -17.40
C ILE A 81 -0.44 1.56 -16.86
N THR A 82 -0.53 1.74 -15.55
CA THR A 82 -1.48 2.73 -14.97
C THR A 82 -0.82 3.89 -14.24
N ALA A 83 0.43 3.75 -13.79
CA ALA A 83 1.09 4.75 -12.95
C ALA A 83 1.25 6.11 -13.68
N GLY A 84 1.64 6.11 -14.95
CA GLY A 84 1.74 7.31 -15.76
C GLY A 84 0.40 8.06 -15.88
N TYR A 85 -0.67 7.35 -16.19
CA TYR A 85 -2.01 7.94 -16.27
C TYR A 85 -2.46 8.53 -14.92
N ARG A 86 -2.27 7.79 -13.82
CA ARG A 86 -2.64 8.28 -12.49
C ARG A 86 -1.86 9.54 -12.11
N LYS A 87 -0.58 9.60 -12.44
CA LYS A 87 0.26 10.77 -12.20
C LYS A 87 -0.14 11.95 -13.08
N ASP A 88 -0.23 11.73 -14.38
CA ASP A 88 -0.33 12.83 -15.35
C ASP A 88 -1.76 13.31 -15.57
N VAL A 89 -2.76 12.43 -15.48
CA VAL A 89 -4.18 12.75 -15.69
C VAL A 89 -4.91 12.93 -14.37
N LEU A 90 -4.81 11.97 -13.45
CA LEU A 90 -5.47 12.05 -12.15
C LEU A 90 -4.72 12.93 -11.13
N LYS A 91 -3.50 13.40 -11.47
CA LYS A 91 -2.66 14.29 -10.63
C LYS A 91 -2.35 13.70 -9.25
N GLN A 92 -2.19 12.39 -9.17
CA GLN A 92 -1.89 11.69 -7.95
C GLN A 92 -0.39 11.47 -7.77
N GLU A 93 0.05 11.41 -6.54
CA GLU A 93 1.39 10.97 -6.19
C GLU A 93 1.49 9.45 -6.32
N ILE A 94 2.57 8.98 -6.95
CA ILE A 94 2.78 7.55 -7.22
C ILE A 94 4.01 7.07 -6.47
N TYR A 95 3.81 6.04 -5.67
CA TYR A 95 4.87 5.39 -4.92
C TYR A 95 5.00 3.93 -5.36
N LEU A 96 6.19 3.53 -5.77
CA LEU A 96 6.53 2.13 -6.04
C LEU A 96 7.47 1.64 -4.93
N PHE A 97 7.05 0.64 -4.18
CA PHE A 97 7.90 0.00 -3.18
C PHE A 97 8.20 -1.44 -3.64
N ASN A 98 9.42 -1.65 -4.12
CA ASN A 98 9.94 -2.95 -4.52
C ASN A 98 11.30 -3.19 -3.85
N PRO A 99 11.33 -3.80 -2.67
CA PRO A 99 12.58 -4.03 -1.94
C PRO A 99 13.52 -5.03 -2.62
N PHE A 100 13.04 -5.77 -3.62
CA PHE A 100 13.79 -6.76 -4.38
C PHE A 100 14.03 -6.34 -5.84
N ALA A 101 13.96 -5.01 -6.12
CA ALA A 101 14.20 -4.52 -7.46
C ALA A 101 15.66 -4.79 -7.89
N GLU A 102 15.83 -5.46 -9.03
CA GLU A 102 17.13 -5.81 -9.64
C GLU A 102 17.31 -5.11 -10.99
N ASP A 103 16.62 -3.98 -11.20
CA ASP A 103 16.70 -3.24 -12.47
C ASP A 103 18.13 -2.71 -12.69
N LEU A 104 18.55 -2.71 -13.96
CA LEU A 104 19.83 -2.19 -14.40
C LEU A 104 19.61 -0.99 -15.33
N ASP A 105 20.55 -0.06 -15.34
CA ASP A 105 20.60 1.03 -16.32
C ASP A 105 21.11 0.52 -17.69
N ASP A 106 21.12 1.40 -18.69
CA ASP A 106 21.60 1.10 -20.04
C ASP A 106 23.09 0.68 -20.09
N ASN A 107 23.85 0.90 -19.02
CA ASN A 107 25.25 0.52 -18.87
C ASN A 107 25.43 -0.76 -18.04
N GLY A 108 24.34 -1.42 -17.65
CA GLY A 108 24.35 -2.63 -16.84
C GLY A 108 24.68 -2.40 -15.36
N LYS A 109 24.54 -1.16 -14.85
CA LYS A 109 24.71 -0.85 -13.43
C LYS A 109 23.38 -0.95 -12.70
N PRO A 110 23.39 -1.36 -11.41
CA PRO A 110 22.18 -1.40 -10.60
C PRO A 110 21.45 -0.05 -10.56
N ALA A 111 20.20 -0.05 -11.03
CA ALA A 111 19.31 1.12 -11.05
C ALA A 111 17.88 0.69 -10.64
N PRO A 112 17.69 0.20 -9.41
CA PRO A 112 16.42 -0.38 -8.99
C PRO A 112 15.28 0.64 -9.04
N ARG A 113 14.19 0.28 -9.73
CA ARG A 113 12.95 1.07 -9.79
C ARG A 113 12.16 0.86 -8.50
N THR A 114 12.50 1.62 -7.48
CA THR A 114 11.79 1.62 -6.19
C THR A 114 11.95 2.95 -5.49
N HIS A 115 10.93 3.37 -4.75
CA HIS A 115 11.07 4.48 -3.82
C HIS A 115 11.71 3.98 -2.52
N ARG A 116 12.52 4.83 -1.92
CA ARG A 116 13.07 4.57 -0.60
C ARG A 116 12.01 4.90 0.44
N TYR A 117 11.88 4.04 1.44
CA TYR A 117 10.97 4.26 2.54
C TYR A 117 11.71 4.12 3.86
N ASN A 118 11.72 5.19 4.64
CA ASN A 118 12.24 5.16 6.01
C ASN A 118 11.07 4.99 6.98
N PHE A 119 10.88 3.78 7.50
CA PHE A 119 9.77 3.49 8.41
C PHE A 119 9.88 4.21 9.77
N PHE A 120 11.06 4.71 10.15
CA PHE A 120 11.20 5.54 11.32
C PHE A 120 10.52 6.91 11.17
N SER A 121 10.30 7.38 9.94
CA SER A 121 9.57 8.63 9.72
C SER A 121 8.08 8.53 10.10
N ALA A 122 7.54 7.31 10.19
CA ALA A 122 6.17 7.05 10.62
C ALA A 122 6.00 6.98 12.15
N ILE A 123 7.10 7.03 12.93
CA ILE A 123 7.03 7.00 14.38
C ILE A 123 6.50 8.34 14.90
N SER A 124 5.39 8.28 15.63
CA SER A 124 4.73 9.43 16.22
C SER A 124 5.60 10.12 17.29
N LYS A 125 5.36 11.41 17.48
CA LYS A 125 5.88 12.13 18.65
C LYS A 125 4.95 11.93 19.84
N GLY A 126 5.49 12.02 21.07
CA GLY A 126 4.71 11.97 22.30
C GLY A 126 4.26 10.57 22.71
N VAL A 127 3.05 10.46 23.25
CA VAL A 127 2.56 9.26 23.98
C VAL A 127 2.45 7.99 23.15
N PHE A 128 2.32 8.10 21.83
CA PHE A 128 2.20 6.93 20.95
C PHE A 128 3.54 6.37 20.49
N ARG A 129 4.65 7.09 20.69
CA ARG A 129 6.00 6.74 20.22
C ARG A 129 6.41 5.33 20.61
N VAL A 130 6.31 5.00 21.89
CA VAL A 130 6.71 3.69 22.40
C VAL A 130 5.91 2.57 21.74
N GLY A 131 4.59 2.76 21.57
CA GLY A 131 3.72 1.81 20.89
C GLY A 131 4.09 1.61 19.42
N ASP A 132 4.39 2.69 18.70
CA ASP A 132 4.81 2.62 17.29
C ASP A 132 6.12 1.86 17.13
N ILE A 133 7.13 2.16 17.96
CA ILE A 133 8.43 1.46 17.94
C ILE A 133 8.24 -0.02 18.29
N PHE A 134 7.41 -0.32 19.28
CA PHE A 134 7.10 -1.69 19.67
C PHE A 134 6.42 -2.48 18.55
N ASN A 135 5.47 -1.86 17.85
CA ASN A 135 4.81 -2.46 16.68
C ASN A 135 5.78 -2.73 15.53
N LEU A 136 6.69 -1.79 15.24
CA LEU A 136 7.76 -2.01 14.27
C LEU A 136 8.68 -3.16 14.68
N GLY A 137 9.10 -3.21 15.94
CA GLY A 137 9.91 -4.30 16.47
C GLY A 137 9.24 -5.66 16.33
N ASN A 138 7.93 -5.76 16.60
CA ASN A 138 7.16 -6.99 16.41
C ASN A 138 7.04 -7.41 14.94
N ALA A 139 6.97 -6.46 14.02
CA ALA A 139 6.95 -6.76 12.58
C ALA A 139 8.29 -7.33 12.08
N ILE A 140 9.42 -6.86 12.63
CA ILE A 140 10.76 -7.31 12.23
C ILE A 140 11.14 -8.62 12.95
N TRP A 141 10.87 -8.70 14.24
CA TRP A 141 11.15 -9.88 15.07
C TRP A 141 9.86 -10.42 15.69
N PRO A 142 9.11 -11.27 14.99
CA PRO A 142 7.86 -11.83 15.49
C PRO A 142 8.03 -12.59 16.81
N SER A 143 7.01 -12.53 17.65
CA SER A 143 6.99 -13.28 18.92
C SER A 143 6.80 -14.77 18.68
N GLY A 144 7.44 -15.59 19.52
CA GLY A 144 7.27 -17.05 19.50
C GLY A 144 8.26 -17.79 18.59
N GLY A 145 8.10 -19.11 18.53
CA GLY A 145 9.01 -19.98 17.77
C GLY A 145 10.26 -20.38 18.55
N LYS A 146 11.19 -21.04 17.86
CA LYS A 146 12.43 -21.56 18.47
C LYS A 146 13.39 -20.45 18.92
N ASP A 147 13.30 -19.27 18.29
CA ASP A 147 14.18 -18.14 18.53
C ASP A 147 13.54 -17.04 19.40
N ALA A 148 12.46 -17.36 20.11
CA ALA A 148 11.71 -16.39 20.91
C ALA A 148 12.59 -15.55 21.85
N PHE A 149 13.52 -16.19 22.56
CA PHE A 149 14.44 -15.50 23.45
C PHE A 149 15.28 -14.45 22.72
N TRP A 150 15.84 -14.78 21.57
CA TRP A 150 16.67 -13.86 20.79
C TRP A 150 15.84 -12.72 20.17
N ASN A 151 14.66 -13.05 19.69
CA ASN A 151 13.74 -12.07 19.13
C ASN A 151 13.26 -11.07 20.20
N ASP A 152 12.96 -11.53 21.40
CA ASP A 152 12.55 -10.68 22.52
C ASP A 152 13.67 -9.71 22.92
N ASN A 153 14.91 -10.19 23.02
CA ASN A 153 16.06 -9.33 23.33
C ASN A 153 16.37 -8.34 22.20
N ALA A 154 16.26 -8.77 20.93
CA ALA A 154 16.45 -7.87 19.79
C ALA A 154 15.40 -6.75 19.78
N ARG A 155 14.12 -7.06 20.05
CA ARG A 155 13.07 -6.05 20.17
C ARG A 155 13.30 -5.07 21.32
N ASN A 156 13.74 -5.55 22.47
CA ASN A 156 14.03 -4.68 23.61
C ASN A 156 15.17 -3.72 23.30
N LEU A 157 16.25 -4.22 22.69
CA LEU A 157 17.37 -3.37 22.26
C LEU A 157 16.92 -2.37 21.19
N PHE A 158 16.16 -2.83 20.18
CA PHE A 158 15.62 -1.99 19.14
C PHE A 158 14.74 -0.87 19.72
N LEU A 159 13.84 -1.21 20.65
CA LEU A 159 13.00 -0.21 21.34
C LEU A 159 13.85 0.84 22.06
N ALA A 160 14.82 0.40 22.84
CA ALA A 160 15.66 1.31 23.64
C ALA A 160 16.48 2.25 22.75
N VAL A 161 17.15 1.72 21.72
CA VAL A 161 18.00 2.51 20.81
C VAL A 161 17.16 3.45 19.96
N THR A 162 16.07 2.96 19.40
CA THR A 162 15.18 3.80 18.55
C THR A 162 14.53 4.92 19.35
N LEU A 163 14.06 4.63 20.56
CA LEU A 163 13.49 5.65 21.45
C LEU A 163 14.52 6.73 21.76
N PHE A 164 15.73 6.34 22.15
CA PHE A 164 16.84 7.27 22.42
C PHE A 164 17.14 8.16 21.21
N LEU A 165 17.25 7.57 20.02
CA LEU A 165 17.56 8.33 18.80
C LEU A 165 16.40 9.29 18.41
N CYS A 166 15.17 8.88 18.58
CA CYS A 166 14.01 9.74 18.33
C CYS A 166 13.98 10.93 19.31
N GLU A 167 14.26 10.70 20.58
CA GLU A 167 14.29 11.76 21.57
C GLU A 167 15.47 12.71 21.37
N LEU A 168 16.64 12.18 21.03
CA LEU A 168 17.82 13.00 20.72
C LEU A 168 17.55 13.88 19.48
N ARG A 169 16.87 13.38 18.46
CA ARG A 169 16.45 14.16 17.30
C ARG A 169 15.50 15.30 17.71
N ASP A 170 14.50 14.98 18.50
CA ASP A 170 13.49 15.97 18.91
C ASP A 170 14.10 17.08 19.79
N GLN A 171 15.01 16.73 20.72
CA GLN A 171 15.77 17.72 21.49
C GLN A 171 16.60 18.67 20.60
N ARG A 172 17.27 18.14 19.58
CA ARG A 172 18.00 18.95 18.63
C ARG A 172 17.12 19.89 17.82
N GLU A 173 15.94 19.42 17.41
CA GLU A 173 14.95 20.26 16.72
C GLU A 173 14.50 21.41 17.64
N GLU A 174 14.21 21.14 18.91
CA GLU A 174 13.78 22.14 19.91
C GLU A 174 14.89 23.17 20.22
N GLU A 175 16.14 22.74 20.31
CA GLU A 175 17.29 23.60 20.59
C GLU A 175 17.76 24.40 19.37
N GLY A 176 17.17 24.19 18.18
CA GLY A 176 17.54 24.87 16.94
C GLY A 176 18.93 24.50 16.40
N ILE A 177 19.51 23.41 16.89
CA ILE A 177 20.87 22.95 16.55
C ILE A 177 20.89 22.30 15.14
N GLY A 178 19.73 22.12 14.50
CA GLY A 178 19.59 21.44 13.21
C GLY A 178 20.26 22.12 12.02
N SER A 179 20.74 23.37 12.13
CA SER A 179 21.28 24.11 10.99
C SER A 179 22.79 23.97 10.76
N THR A 180 23.54 23.37 11.68
CA THR A 180 25.02 23.32 11.61
C THR A 180 25.60 21.90 11.56
N LEU A 181 24.82 20.86 11.84
CA LEU A 181 25.21 19.47 11.68
C LEU A 181 24.39 18.83 10.54
N PRO A 182 24.99 17.89 9.79
CA PRO A 182 24.22 17.13 8.79
C PRO A 182 22.95 16.58 9.42
N ASP A 183 21.83 16.80 8.77
CA ASP A 183 20.54 16.23 9.17
C ASP A 183 20.62 14.71 8.98
N TYR A 184 21.00 14.00 10.02
CA TYR A 184 21.03 12.55 10.01
C TYR A 184 19.65 12.03 10.39
N PRO A 185 18.84 11.63 9.40
CA PRO A 185 17.55 11.00 9.72
C PRO A 185 17.82 9.72 10.52
N VAL A 186 16.92 9.40 11.45
CA VAL A 186 16.94 8.10 12.11
C VAL A 186 16.72 7.03 11.05
N THR A 187 17.72 6.21 10.78
CA THR A 187 17.69 5.16 9.77
C THR A 187 18.36 3.89 10.31
N MET A 188 18.21 2.77 9.63
CA MET A 188 18.86 1.50 10.01
C MET A 188 20.27 1.32 9.41
N GLY A 189 20.88 2.32 8.86
CA GLY A 189 22.24 2.24 8.33
C GLY A 189 22.45 3.01 7.07
#